data_06ff7bb03e5f21d1681ddd90d68c07f0
#
_entry.id   06ff7bb03e5f21d1681ddd90d68c07f0
#
_cell.length_a   1.000
_cell.length_b   1.000
_cell.length_c   1.000
_cell.angle_alpha   90.00
_cell.angle_beta   90.00
_cell.angle_gamma   90.00
#
_symmetry.space_group_name_H-M   'P 1'
#
loop_
_entity.id
_entity.type
_entity.pdbx_description
1 polymer ?
#
loop_
_entity_poly.entity_id
_entity_poly.type
_entity_poly.pdbx_seq_one_letter_code
_entity_poly.pdbx_strand_id
1 'polypeptide(L)'
;MKTRGGATENSDVNFNTNAIVTEEKRSTRQNVWRNVLGVWGVVQVVSVLANALKRLYPIAMQPFIQKDMLPYQWVLYAVWCGYMGYAEGYKAFQLKFSPMVVQRAFSIYQNPGIFNVLLAGPYAMGMFGASRKRMIVSWCVTAGVFSLTLFVKKLPYPYRAIVDAGVVVGLTYGTLSIVLLAIKAFFGGKVEAPGDEEVVKEVSQEIKKD
;
A
#
# COMPACT_ATOMS: atom_id res chain seq x y z
N MET A 1 -57.97 2.47 41.37
CA MET A 1 -56.92 3.28 40.80
C MET A 1 -55.96 2.32 40.08
N LYS A 2 -56.08 2.25 38.74
CA LYS A 2 -55.47 1.17 37.92
C LYS A 2 -54.18 1.72 37.28
N THR A 3 -53.05 1.20 37.68
CA THR A 3 -51.70 1.58 37.20
C THR A 3 -51.51 1.32 35.68
N ARG A 4 -51.42 2.38 34.92
CA ARG A 4 -51.21 2.41 33.45
C ARG A 4 -49.72 2.75 33.19
N GLY A 5 -48.78 1.99 33.79
CA GLY A 5 -47.33 2.32 33.72
C GLY A 5 -46.45 1.26 33.01
N GLY A 6 -46.99 0.07 32.70
CA GLY A 6 -46.13 -1.01 32.22
C GLY A 6 -46.00 -1.22 30.71
N ALA A 7 -46.82 -0.54 29.90
CA ALA A 7 -46.82 -0.78 28.44
C ALA A 7 -45.86 0.12 27.63
N THR A 8 -45.58 1.32 28.13
CA THR A 8 -44.68 2.29 27.47
C THR A 8 -43.22 1.97 27.71
N GLU A 9 -42.88 1.50 28.90
CA GLU A 9 -41.46 1.17 29.26
C GLU A 9 -40.95 -0.03 28.47
N ASN A 10 -41.77 -1.07 28.22
CA ASN A 10 -41.43 -2.21 27.38
C ASN A 10 -41.28 -1.90 25.88
N SER A 11 -42.03 -0.92 25.37
CA SER A 11 -41.92 -0.49 23.96
C SER A 11 -40.66 0.31 23.71
N ASP A 12 -40.24 1.14 24.66
CA ASP A 12 -39.04 1.97 24.55
C ASP A 12 -37.75 1.12 24.69
N VAL A 13 -37.74 0.11 25.57
CA VAL A 13 -36.68 -0.85 25.72
C VAL A 13 -36.50 -1.70 24.44
N ASN A 14 -37.62 -2.19 23.86
CA ASN A 14 -37.58 -2.96 22.61
C ASN A 14 -37.11 -2.13 21.43
N PHE A 15 -37.54 -0.86 21.31
CA PHE A 15 -37.09 0.04 20.26
C PHE A 15 -35.59 0.31 20.35
N ASN A 16 -35.08 0.58 21.56
CA ASN A 16 -33.67 0.85 21.79
C ASN A 16 -32.81 -0.40 21.51
N THR A 17 -33.26 -1.59 21.91
CA THR A 17 -32.56 -2.85 21.65
C THR A 17 -32.50 -3.15 20.15
N ASN A 18 -33.58 -2.93 19.41
CA ASN A 18 -33.61 -3.13 17.95
C ASN A 18 -32.72 -2.13 17.22
N ALA A 19 -32.64 -0.87 17.69
CA ALA A 19 -31.76 0.13 17.14
C ALA A 19 -30.27 -0.29 17.33
N ILE A 20 -29.89 -0.71 18.54
CA ILE A 20 -28.53 -1.16 18.87
C ILE A 20 -28.13 -2.37 18.00
N VAL A 21 -29.01 -3.39 17.87
CA VAL A 21 -28.75 -4.59 17.05
C VAL A 21 -28.64 -4.22 15.56
N THR A 22 -29.39 -3.24 15.10
CA THR A 22 -29.33 -2.78 13.71
C THR A 22 -28.04 -2.02 13.43
N GLU A 23 -27.57 -1.20 14.35
CA GLU A 23 -26.29 -0.50 14.26
C GLU A 23 -25.11 -1.45 14.31
N GLU A 24 -25.14 -2.44 15.19
CA GLU A 24 -24.11 -3.48 15.28
C GLU A 24 -24.01 -4.29 13.97
N LYS A 25 -25.14 -4.70 13.40
CA LYS A 25 -25.17 -5.40 12.10
C LYS A 25 -24.64 -4.51 10.96
N ARG A 26 -24.95 -3.21 10.97
CA ARG A 26 -24.45 -2.25 9.99
C ARG A 26 -22.95 -2.07 10.12
N SER A 27 -22.43 -1.91 11.33
CA SER A 27 -21.00 -1.79 11.62
C SER A 27 -20.24 -3.03 11.19
N THR A 28 -20.74 -4.22 11.52
CA THR A 28 -20.14 -5.51 11.12
C THR A 28 -20.09 -5.64 9.60
N ARG A 29 -21.18 -5.33 8.90
CA ARG A 29 -21.24 -5.36 7.43
C ARG A 29 -20.24 -4.39 6.81
N GLN A 30 -20.10 -3.17 7.33
CA GLN A 30 -19.14 -2.18 6.85
C GLN A 30 -17.69 -2.67 7.03
N ASN A 31 -17.38 -3.29 8.17
CA ASN A 31 -16.05 -3.85 8.43
C ASN A 31 -15.71 -4.99 7.48
N VAL A 32 -16.66 -5.87 7.17
CA VAL A 32 -16.46 -6.96 6.20
C VAL A 32 -16.18 -6.40 4.81
N TRP A 33 -17.00 -5.46 4.32
CA TRP A 33 -16.78 -4.85 3.00
C TRP A 33 -15.48 -4.07 2.92
N ARG A 34 -15.11 -3.35 3.96
CA ARG A 34 -13.82 -2.67 4.07
C ARG A 34 -12.67 -3.65 3.89
N ASN A 35 -12.71 -4.77 4.62
CA ASN A 35 -11.65 -5.76 4.58
C ASN A 35 -11.57 -6.47 3.23
N VAL A 36 -12.71 -6.85 2.63
CA VAL A 36 -12.74 -7.50 1.32
C VAL A 36 -12.18 -6.59 0.23
N LEU A 37 -12.65 -5.35 0.15
CA LEU A 37 -12.18 -4.39 -0.86
C LEU A 37 -10.74 -3.96 -0.62
N GLY A 38 -10.33 -3.82 0.64
CA GLY A 38 -8.95 -3.51 1.01
C GLY A 38 -7.98 -4.61 0.60
N VAL A 39 -8.29 -5.86 0.93
CA VAL A 39 -7.48 -7.01 0.51
C VAL A 39 -7.43 -7.12 -1.01
N TRP A 40 -8.55 -6.93 -1.71
CA TRP A 40 -8.60 -6.92 -3.17
C TRP A 40 -7.64 -5.88 -3.77
N GLY A 41 -7.64 -4.65 -3.26
CA GLY A 41 -6.73 -3.59 -3.71
C GLY A 41 -5.25 -3.94 -3.45
N VAL A 42 -4.94 -4.46 -2.27
CA VAL A 42 -3.58 -4.91 -1.94
C VAL A 42 -3.12 -6.05 -2.84
N VAL A 43 -3.97 -7.05 -3.09
CA VAL A 43 -3.65 -8.19 -3.98
C VAL A 43 -3.31 -7.72 -5.39
N GLN A 44 -4.04 -6.74 -5.93
CA GLN A 44 -3.70 -6.18 -7.25
C GLN A 44 -2.31 -5.53 -7.27
N VAL A 45 -1.97 -4.73 -6.25
CA VAL A 45 -0.65 -4.09 -6.15
C VAL A 45 0.45 -5.14 -6.00
N VAL A 46 0.28 -6.08 -5.09
CA VAL A 46 1.25 -7.18 -4.86
C VAL A 46 1.42 -8.02 -6.14
N SER A 47 0.36 -8.28 -6.89
CA SER A 47 0.43 -9.00 -8.16
C SER A 47 1.28 -8.28 -9.21
N VAL A 48 1.16 -6.96 -9.31
CA VAL A 48 2.01 -6.15 -10.21
C VAL A 48 3.47 -6.24 -9.80
N LEU A 49 3.78 -6.07 -8.50
CA LEU A 49 5.15 -6.17 -7.98
C LEU A 49 5.72 -7.59 -8.15
N ALA A 50 4.93 -8.63 -7.88
CA ALA A 50 5.34 -10.01 -8.08
C ALA A 50 5.63 -10.34 -9.55
N ASN A 51 4.85 -9.80 -10.49
CA ASN A 51 5.14 -9.94 -11.92
C ASN A 51 6.45 -9.23 -12.33
N ALA A 52 6.75 -8.07 -11.75
CA ALA A 52 8.03 -7.40 -11.95
C ALA A 52 9.19 -8.25 -11.40
N LEU A 53 9.06 -8.78 -10.18
CA LEU A 53 10.03 -9.67 -9.56
C LEU A 53 10.29 -10.93 -10.40
N LYS A 54 9.23 -11.59 -10.90
CA LYS A 54 9.38 -12.77 -11.78
C LYS A 54 10.21 -12.50 -13.03
N ARG A 55 10.16 -11.28 -13.57
CA ARG A 55 10.91 -10.89 -14.76
C ARG A 55 12.37 -10.53 -14.45
N LEU A 56 12.61 -9.88 -13.31
CA LEU A 56 13.93 -9.37 -12.93
C LEU A 56 14.78 -10.44 -12.24
N TYR A 57 14.17 -11.33 -11.46
CA TYR A 57 14.85 -12.36 -10.69
C TYR A 57 15.81 -13.23 -11.52
N PRO A 58 15.43 -13.80 -12.68
CA PRO A 58 16.34 -14.62 -13.47
C PRO A 58 17.56 -13.83 -13.98
N ILE A 59 17.40 -12.53 -14.24
CA ILE A 59 18.51 -11.67 -14.70
C ILE A 59 19.46 -11.38 -13.54
N ALA A 60 18.91 -11.06 -12.37
CA ALA A 60 19.68 -10.84 -11.15
C ALA A 60 20.49 -12.08 -10.73
N MET A 61 20.00 -13.30 -11.01
CA MET A 61 20.65 -14.55 -10.69
C MET A 61 21.68 -15.02 -11.72
N GLN A 62 21.77 -14.39 -12.90
CA GLN A 62 22.75 -14.77 -13.92
C GLN A 62 24.19 -14.87 -13.42
N PRO A 63 24.72 -13.93 -12.61
CA PRO A 63 26.09 -14.00 -12.11
C PRO A 63 26.40 -15.25 -11.28
N PHE A 64 25.42 -15.76 -10.55
CA PHE A 64 25.57 -16.97 -9.76
C PHE A 64 25.60 -18.25 -10.60
N ILE A 65 24.97 -18.20 -11.78
CA ILE A 65 24.88 -19.32 -12.70
C ILE A 65 26.12 -19.35 -13.61
N GLN A 66 26.54 -18.22 -14.16
CA GLN A 66 27.63 -18.11 -15.13
C GLN A 66 29.00 -18.10 -14.45
N LYS A 67 29.12 -17.59 -13.23
CA LYS A 67 30.33 -17.54 -12.39
C LYS A 67 31.56 -16.83 -13.03
N ASP A 68 31.32 -15.94 -13.98
CA ASP A 68 32.32 -15.24 -14.79
C ASP A 68 32.54 -13.77 -14.38
N MET A 69 31.99 -13.37 -13.21
CA MET A 69 32.19 -12.02 -12.67
C MET A 69 33.59 -11.91 -11.99
N LEU A 70 34.24 -10.78 -12.24
CA LEU A 70 35.47 -10.40 -11.58
C LEU A 70 35.24 -10.07 -10.09
N PRO A 71 36.22 -10.25 -9.21
CA PRO A 71 36.04 -10.02 -7.77
C PRO A 71 35.49 -8.64 -7.41
N TYR A 72 35.94 -7.58 -8.10
CA TYR A 72 35.42 -6.22 -7.86
C TYR A 72 33.95 -6.07 -8.24
N GLN A 73 33.46 -6.84 -9.22
CA GLN A 73 32.06 -6.83 -9.64
C GLN A 73 31.14 -7.45 -8.58
N TRP A 74 31.63 -8.49 -7.88
CA TRP A 74 30.94 -9.06 -6.73
C TRP A 74 30.81 -8.07 -5.57
N VAL A 75 31.85 -7.29 -5.31
CA VAL A 75 31.81 -6.22 -4.30
C VAL A 75 30.76 -5.17 -4.71
N LEU A 76 30.78 -4.75 -5.98
CA LEU A 76 29.82 -3.80 -6.51
C LEU A 76 28.38 -4.34 -6.42
N TYR A 77 28.18 -5.62 -6.74
CA TYR A 77 26.89 -6.31 -6.60
C TYR A 77 26.36 -6.25 -5.16
N ALA A 78 27.19 -6.62 -4.19
CA ALA A 78 26.80 -6.63 -2.78
C ALA A 78 26.50 -5.21 -2.24
N VAL A 79 27.40 -4.25 -2.53
CA VAL A 79 27.20 -2.84 -2.13
C VAL A 79 25.95 -2.25 -2.74
N TRP A 80 25.71 -2.52 -4.03
CA TRP A 80 24.52 -2.03 -4.73
C TRP A 80 23.22 -2.62 -4.17
N CYS A 81 23.17 -3.93 -3.91
CA CYS A 81 22.05 -4.58 -3.25
C CYS A 81 21.77 -4.00 -1.86
N GLY A 82 22.81 -3.76 -1.05
CA GLY A 82 22.66 -3.12 0.26
C GLY A 82 22.13 -1.70 0.16
N TYR A 83 22.67 -0.90 -0.75
CA TYR A 83 22.21 0.48 -0.99
C TYR A 83 20.75 0.52 -1.44
N MET A 84 20.35 -0.30 -2.42
CA MET A 84 18.99 -0.35 -2.94
C MET A 84 18.01 -0.91 -1.91
N GLY A 85 18.41 -1.91 -1.13
CA GLY A 85 17.61 -2.41 -0.01
C GLY A 85 17.28 -1.30 1.00
N TYR A 86 18.25 -0.44 1.30
CA TYR A 86 18.06 0.70 2.18
C TYR A 86 17.26 1.84 1.51
N ALA A 87 17.68 2.28 0.31
CA ALA A 87 17.10 3.45 -0.35
C ALA A 87 15.69 3.17 -0.88
N GLU A 88 15.50 2.09 -1.61
CA GLU A 88 14.21 1.70 -2.16
C GLU A 88 13.38 0.90 -1.15
N GLY A 89 13.95 -0.17 -0.57
CA GLY A 89 13.21 -1.06 0.33
C GLY A 89 12.74 -0.32 1.57
N TYR A 90 13.65 0.26 2.33
CA TYR A 90 13.32 0.90 3.60
C TYR A 90 12.74 2.30 3.39
N LYS A 91 13.50 3.25 2.80
CA LYS A 91 13.07 4.65 2.73
C LYS A 91 11.87 4.88 1.80
N ALA A 92 11.89 4.31 0.59
CA ALA A 92 10.85 4.57 -0.39
C ALA A 92 9.62 3.68 -0.14
N PHE A 93 9.80 2.36 -0.01
CA PHE A 93 8.68 1.45 0.17
C PHE A 93 8.14 1.46 1.60
N GLN A 94 8.93 1.09 2.59
CA GLN A 94 8.40 0.88 3.94
C GLN A 94 7.87 2.15 4.58
N LEU A 95 8.60 3.27 4.47
CA LEU A 95 8.20 4.52 5.13
C LEU A 95 7.14 5.32 4.37
N LYS A 96 7.08 5.22 3.03
CA LYS A 96 6.22 6.09 2.23
C LYS A 96 5.17 5.33 1.42
N PHE A 97 5.60 4.37 0.60
CA PHE A 97 4.72 3.73 -0.37
C PHE A 97 3.77 2.71 0.27
N SER A 98 4.28 1.82 1.13
CA SER A 98 3.48 0.75 1.73
C SER A 98 2.35 1.26 2.62
N PRO A 99 2.56 2.23 3.54
CA PRO A 99 1.48 2.79 4.33
C PRO A 99 0.42 3.49 3.46
N MET A 100 0.86 4.24 2.46
CA MET A 100 -0.04 4.92 1.52
C MET A 100 -0.92 3.92 0.75
N VAL A 101 -0.32 2.87 0.19
CA VAL A 101 -1.03 1.84 -0.57
C VAL A 101 -2.07 1.15 0.30
N VAL A 102 -1.68 0.71 1.49
CA VAL A 102 -2.58 -0.01 2.40
C VAL A 102 -3.72 0.90 2.88
N GLN A 103 -3.43 2.12 3.32
CA GLN A 103 -4.44 3.07 3.76
C GLN A 103 -5.47 3.35 2.65
N ARG A 104 -5.01 3.57 1.41
CA ARG A 104 -5.89 3.83 0.27
C ARG A 104 -6.67 2.59 -0.16
N ALA A 105 -6.06 1.42 -0.15
CA ALA A 105 -6.76 0.17 -0.46
C ALA A 105 -7.93 -0.06 0.51
N PHE A 106 -7.70 0.12 1.80
CA PHE A 106 -8.73 -0.02 2.82
C PHE A 106 -9.72 1.16 2.90
N SER A 107 -9.50 2.25 2.15
CA SER A 107 -10.44 3.36 2.02
C SER A 107 -11.39 3.24 0.80
N ILE A 108 -11.20 2.27 -0.09
CA ILE A 108 -12.05 2.05 -1.29
C ILE A 108 -13.53 1.88 -0.90
N TYR A 109 -13.81 1.27 0.26
CA TYR A 109 -15.18 1.03 0.73
C TYR A 109 -15.98 2.33 0.97
N GLN A 110 -15.31 3.47 1.18
CA GLN A 110 -15.97 4.77 1.39
C GLN A 110 -16.60 5.31 0.09
N ASN A 111 -15.99 4.98 -1.05
CA ASN A 111 -16.49 5.34 -2.38
C ASN A 111 -16.39 4.11 -3.33
N PRO A 112 -17.28 3.12 -3.19
CA PRO A 112 -17.23 1.88 -3.93
C PRO A 112 -17.75 2.04 -5.38
N GLY A 113 -17.16 2.95 -6.15
CA GLY A 113 -17.42 3.06 -7.58
C GLY A 113 -16.88 1.84 -8.34
N ILE A 114 -17.59 1.41 -9.39
CA ILE A 114 -17.17 0.26 -10.22
C ILE A 114 -15.72 0.43 -10.71
N PHE A 115 -15.35 1.63 -11.14
CA PHE A 115 -13.97 1.95 -11.56
C PHE A 115 -12.96 1.84 -10.41
N ASN A 116 -13.32 2.26 -9.20
CA ASN A 116 -12.44 2.18 -8.04
C ASN A 116 -12.19 0.74 -7.60
N VAL A 117 -13.19 -0.13 -7.74
CA VAL A 117 -13.08 -1.55 -7.41
C VAL A 117 -12.32 -2.31 -8.49
N LEU A 118 -12.60 -2.04 -9.77
CA LEU A 118 -11.92 -2.69 -10.90
C LEU A 118 -10.43 -2.29 -10.97
N LEU A 119 -10.14 -1.01 -10.78
CA LEU A 119 -8.80 -0.44 -10.78
C LEU A 119 -8.29 -0.17 -9.36
N ALA A 120 -8.58 -1.08 -8.43
CA ALA A 120 -8.22 -0.93 -7.02
C ALA A 120 -6.70 -0.80 -6.81
N GLY A 121 -5.88 -1.48 -7.61
CA GLY A 121 -4.42 -1.36 -7.59
C GLY A 121 -3.94 0.07 -7.94
N PRO A 122 -4.21 0.59 -9.14
CA PRO A 122 -3.91 1.97 -9.50
C PRO A 122 -4.52 3.02 -8.55
N TYR A 123 -5.73 2.79 -8.03
CA TYR A 123 -6.33 3.63 -7.00
C TYR A 123 -5.49 3.64 -5.71
N ALA A 124 -5.09 2.46 -5.23
CA ALA A 124 -4.25 2.30 -4.04
C ALA A 124 -2.87 2.95 -4.23
N MET A 125 -2.30 2.87 -5.43
CA MET A 125 -1.04 3.56 -5.80
C MET A 125 -1.18 5.08 -5.92
N GLY A 126 -2.39 5.65 -5.82
CA GLY A 126 -2.61 7.09 -5.91
C GLY A 126 -2.59 7.67 -7.32
N MET A 127 -2.77 6.85 -8.35
CA MET A 127 -2.80 7.31 -9.76
C MET A 127 -4.05 8.11 -10.09
N PHE A 128 -5.16 7.86 -9.39
CA PHE A 128 -6.41 8.62 -9.50
C PHE A 128 -7.17 8.65 -8.16
N GLY A 129 -8.13 9.56 -8.03
CA GLY A 129 -8.88 9.73 -6.78
C GLY A 129 -8.02 10.19 -5.59
N ALA A 130 -6.88 10.84 -5.86
CA ALA A 130 -5.99 11.43 -4.87
C ALA A 130 -5.88 12.95 -5.06
N SER A 131 -5.23 13.65 -4.14
CA SER A 131 -4.91 15.07 -4.34
C SER A 131 -4.03 15.27 -5.59
N ARG A 132 -4.15 16.42 -6.26
CA ARG A 132 -3.39 16.72 -7.50
C ARG A 132 -1.89 16.54 -7.33
N LYS A 133 -1.32 16.99 -6.20
CA LYS A 133 0.11 16.80 -5.88
C LYS A 133 0.48 15.31 -5.85
N ARG A 134 -0.31 14.49 -5.15
CA ARG A 134 -0.08 13.04 -5.02
C ARG A 134 -0.22 12.31 -6.35
N MET A 135 -1.21 12.66 -7.17
CA MET A 135 -1.39 12.12 -8.52
C MET A 135 -0.16 12.38 -9.40
N ILE A 136 0.32 13.61 -9.43
CA ILE A 136 1.52 13.98 -10.20
C ILE A 136 2.72 13.17 -9.74
N VAL A 137 2.96 13.06 -8.43
CA VAL A 137 4.06 12.25 -7.88
C VAL A 137 3.93 10.78 -8.30
N SER A 138 2.75 10.17 -8.20
CA SER A 138 2.53 8.77 -8.60
C SER A 138 2.79 8.55 -10.08
N TRP A 139 2.34 9.44 -10.95
CA TRP A 139 2.61 9.37 -12.39
C TRP A 139 4.08 9.59 -12.71
N CYS A 140 4.75 10.57 -12.06
CA CYS A 140 6.19 10.80 -12.24
C CYS A 140 7.02 9.59 -11.81
N VAL A 141 6.69 8.98 -10.67
CA VAL A 141 7.37 7.76 -10.21
C VAL A 141 7.16 6.61 -11.21
N THR A 142 5.94 6.39 -11.67
CA THR A 142 5.63 5.34 -12.65
C THR A 142 6.38 5.55 -13.96
N ALA A 143 6.36 6.78 -14.50
CA ALA A 143 7.09 7.13 -15.71
C ALA A 143 8.60 7.01 -15.52
N GLY A 144 9.13 7.42 -14.37
CA GLY A 144 10.54 7.28 -14.00
C GLY A 144 10.99 5.82 -13.95
N VAL A 145 10.23 4.96 -13.29
CA VAL A 145 10.51 3.50 -13.24
C VAL A 145 10.46 2.89 -14.64
N PHE A 146 9.47 3.27 -15.46
CA PHE A 146 9.37 2.79 -16.83
C PHE A 146 10.57 3.20 -17.67
N SER A 147 10.97 4.48 -17.63
CA SER A 147 12.14 5.01 -18.34
C SER A 147 13.43 4.34 -17.87
N LEU A 148 13.60 4.19 -16.57
CA LEU A 148 14.76 3.49 -15.99
C LEU A 148 14.83 2.04 -16.48
N THR A 149 13.71 1.33 -16.54
CA THR A 149 13.63 -0.04 -17.06
C THR A 149 14.10 -0.13 -18.51
N LEU A 150 13.71 0.84 -19.36
CA LEU A 150 14.17 0.90 -20.76
C LEU A 150 15.66 1.18 -20.86
N PHE A 151 16.19 2.03 -20.00
CA PHE A 151 17.62 2.34 -19.94
C PHE A 151 18.44 1.12 -19.50
N VAL A 152 18.05 0.47 -18.42
CA VAL A 152 18.74 -0.71 -17.85
C VAL A 152 18.78 -1.87 -18.84
N LYS A 153 17.74 -2.04 -19.66
CA LYS A 153 17.73 -3.07 -20.72
C LYS A 153 18.85 -2.92 -21.76
N LYS A 154 19.42 -1.71 -21.92
CA LYS A 154 20.52 -1.42 -22.83
C LYS A 154 21.90 -1.70 -22.22
N LEU A 155 21.99 -1.93 -20.89
CA LEU A 155 23.24 -2.21 -20.23
C LEU A 155 23.75 -3.62 -20.64
N PRO A 156 25.08 -3.74 -20.94
CA PRO A 156 25.67 -5.05 -21.15
C PRO A 156 25.79 -5.82 -19.83
N TYR A 157 25.88 -7.14 -19.92
CA TYR A 157 26.30 -7.99 -18.82
C TYR A 157 27.75 -7.66 -18.41
N PRO A 158 28.12 -7.64 -17.11
CA PRO A 158 27.31 -7.99 -15.93
C PRO A 158 26.57 -6.82 -15.28
N TYR A 159 26.75 -5.58 -15.74
CA TYR A 159 26.19 -4.38 -15.09
C TYR A 159 24.67 -4.40 -15.01
N ARG A 160 24.00 -4.93 -16.03
CA ARG A 160 22.56 -5.12 -15.99
C ARG A 160 22.12 -6.01 -14.85
N ALA A 161 22.82 -7.14 -14.64
CA ALA A 161 22.48 -8.06 -13.54
C ALA A 161 22.70 -7.43 -12.17
N ILE A 162 23.73 -6.58 -12.01
CA ILE A 162 24.00 -5.83 -10.78
C ILE A 162 22.85 -4.86 -10.48
N VAL A 163 22.43 -4.09 -11.48
CA VAL A 163 21.33 -3.12 -11.29
C VAL A 163 20.01 -3.82 -10.99
N ASP A 164 19.65 -4.83 -11.78
CA ASP A 164 18.42 -5.59 -11.59
C ASP A 164 18.39 -6.33 -10.24
N ALA A 165 19.55 -6.79 -9.73
CA ALA A 165 19.63 -7.40 -8.39
C ALA A 165 19.27 -6.41 -7.27
N GLY A 166 19.77 -5.18 -7.34
CA GLY A 166 19.39 -4.14 -6.37
C GLY A 166 17.88 -3.87 -6.39
N VAL A 167 17.29 -3.76 -7.59
CA VAL A 167 15.85 -3.57 -7.75
C VAL A 167 15.06 -4.76 -7.19
N VAL A 168 15.52 -6.00 -7.43
CA VAL A 168 14.88 -7.22 -6.87
C VAL A 168 14.88 -7.18 -5.34
N VAL A 169 16.00 -6.79 -4.71
CA VAL A 169 16.09 -6.65 -3.25
C VAL A 169 15.13 -5.58 -2.75
N GLY A 170 15.11 -4.39 -3.35
CA GLY A 170 14.22 -3.29 -2.98
C GLY A 170 12.73 -3.64 -3.12
N LEU A 171 12.35 -4.24 -4.27
CA LEU A 171 10.97 -4.67 -4.52
C LEU A 171 10.52 -5.82 -3.61
N THR A 172 11.39 -6.78 -3.32
CA THR A 172 11.09 -7.88 -2.39
C THR A 172 10.79 -7.33 -1.00
N TYR A 173 11.67 -6.46 -0.50
CA TYR A 173 11.47 -5.78 0.77
C TYR A 173 10.18 -4.96 0.79
N GLY A 174 9.93 -4.19 -0.26
CA GLY A 174 8.72 -3.37 -0.40
C GLY A 174 7.44 -4.21 -0.45
N THR A 175 7.44 -5.29 -1.20
CA THR A 175 6.29 -6.20 -1.28
C THR A 175 5.99 -6.82 0.09
N LEU A 176 7.02 -7.27 0.79
CA LEU A 176 6.88 -7.82 2.15
C LEU A 176 6.32 -6.77 3.12
N SER A 177 6.80 -5.53 3.05
CA SER A 177 6.30 -4.42 3.86
C SER A 177 4.80 -4.14 3.61
N ILE A 178 4.34 -4.15 2.34
CA ILE A 178 2.93 -3.99 2.01
C ILE A 178 2.09 -5.11 2.62
N VAL A 179 2.53 -6.37 2.48
CA VAL A 179 1.81 -7.53 3.02
C VAL A 179 1.69 -7.46 4.55
N LEU A 180 2.79 -7.15 5.25
CA LEU A 180 2.78 -7.03 6.71
C LEU A 180 1.85 -5.90 7.20
N LEU A 181 1.89 -4.73 6.54
CA LEU A 181 0.99 -3.63 6.87
C LEU A 181 -0.47 -3.94 6.52
N ALA A 182 -0.73 -4.66 5.43
CA ALA A 182 -2.07 -5.10 5.07
C ALA A 182 -2.65 -6.07 6.11
N ILE A 183 -1.84 -7.00 6.60
CA ILE A 183 -2.24 -7.89 7.71
C ILE A 183 -2.58 -7.06 8.95
N LYS A 184 -1.73 -6.09 9.33
CA LYS A 184 -2.01 -5.19 10.45
C LYS A 184 -3.33 -4.43 10.27
N ALA A 185 -3.58 -3.90 9.07
CA ALA A 185 -4.82 -3.16 8.75
C ALA A 185 -6.06 -4.07 8.77
N PHE A 186 -5.93 -5.32 8.31
CA PHE A 186 -7.01 -6.31 8.32
C PHE A 186 -7.50 -6.59 9.75
N PHE A 187 -6.58 -6.70 10.71
CA PHE A 187 -6.90 -6.88 12.14
C PHE A 187 -7.30 -5.57 12.86
N GLY A 188 -7.56 -4.49 12.10
CA GLY A 188 -8.03 -3.22 12.67
C GLY A 188 -6.91 -2.32 13.22
N GLY A 189 -5.64 -2.66 12.98
CA GLY A 189 -4.51 -1.80 13.34
C GLY A 189 -4.50 -0.51 12.52
N LYS A 190 -4.24 0.63 13.17
CA LYS A 190 -4.06 1.91 12.49
C LYS A 190 -2.80 1.86 11.62
N VAL A 191 -2.93 2.25 10.37
CA VAL A 191 -1.82 2.45 9.41
C VAL A 191 -1.76 3.93 9.11
N GLU A 192 -0.74 4.61 9.63
CA GLU A 192 -0.50 6.03 9.41
C GLU A 192 0.33 6.21 8.15
N ALA A 193 -0.16 7.01 7.20
CA ALA A 193 0.61 7.37 6.02
C ALA A 193 1.37 8.69 6.28
N PRO A 194 2.59 8.86 5.76
CA PRO A 194 3.43 10.04 6.01
C PRO A 194 2.85 11.39 5.56
N GLY A 195 1.69 11.40 4.93
CA GLY A 195 0.97 12.63 4.59
C GLY A 195 -0.04 13.09 5.62
N ASP A 196 -0.40 12.24 6.56
CA ASP A 196 -1.42 12.58 7.57
C ASP A 196 -0.82 13.47 8.66
N GLU A 197 0.47 13.30 8.97
CA GLU A 197 1.18 14.19 9.92
C GLU A 197 1.37 15.62 9.37
N GLU A 198 1.59 15.78 8.06
CA GLU A 198 1.72 17.12 7.46
C GLU A 198 0.38 17.84 7.46
N VAL A 199 -0.71 17.15 7.13
CA VAL A 199 -2.06 17.74 7.16
C VAL A 199 -2.47 18.10 8.59
N VAL A 200 -2.17 17.25 9.58
CA VAL A 200 -2.45 17.55 11.00
C VAL A 200 -1.63 18.74 11.49
N LYS A 201 -0.37 18.86 11.06
CA LYS A 201 0.49 20.02 11.40
C LYS A 201 0.00 21.30 10.73
N GLU A 202 -0.41 21.28 9.46
CA GLU A 202 -0.98 22.44 8.76
C GLU A 202 -2.28 22.91 9.41
N VAL A 203 -3.22 21.99 9.69
CA VAL A 203 -4.48 22.32 10.37
C VAL A 203 -4.23 22.84 11.78
N SER A 204 -3.27 22.27 12.52
CA SER A 204 -2.91 22.74 13.87
C SER A 204 -2.24 24.09 13.87
N GLN A 205 -1.56 24.47 12.79
CA GLN A 205 -0.97 25.82 12.62
C GLN A 205 -2.01 26.86 12.18
N GLU A 206 -3.01 26.49 11.41
CA GLU A 206 -4.14 27.38 11.08
C GLU A 206 -4.99 27.69 12.31
N ILE A 207 -5.35 26.69 13.12
CA ILE A 207 -6.12 26.87 14.36
C ILE A 207 -5.38 27.77 15.41
N LYS A 208 -4.06 27.83 15.34
CA LYS A 208 -3.26 28.69 16.25
C LYS A 208 -3.11 30.13 15.76
N LYS A 209 -3.54 30.44 14.54
CA LYS A 209 -3.47 31.78 13.96
C LYS A 209 -4.77 32.58 14.09
N ASP A 210 -5.86 31.91 14.42
CA ASP A 210 -7.15 32.48 14.79
C ASP A 210 -7.29 32.58 16.32
#